data_e25b9f2e717afd6af11d764a0d694bc7
#
_entry.id   e25b9f2e717afd6af11d764a0d694bc7
#
_cell.length_a   1.000
_cell.length_b   1.000
_cell.length_c   1.000
_cell.angle_alpha   90.00
_cell.angle_beta   90.00
_cell.angle_gamma   90.00
#
_symmetry.space_group_name_H-M   'P 1'
#
loop_
_entity.id
_entity.type
_entity.pdbx_description
1 polymer ?
#
loop_
_entity_poly.entity_id
_entity_poly.type
_entity_poly.pdbx_seq_one_letter_code
_entity_poly.pdbx_strand_id
1 'polypeptide(L)'
;MYKKMVVPVDGSETSWRALRQAVELGTKFGGSEIIVLTVIQPYNNAALLAVPLDHNVISQSNADMERIGNEVLKQAREIVGPDYKGKVSFEMEVGHPSERILAVTKDSGADAIIIGSRGLSGIAEFFLGSVSSKISQYSNVPVLIVK
;
A
#
# COMPACT_ATOMS: atom_id res chain seq x y z
N MET A 1 -3.42 -12.82 -16.64
CA MET A 1 -3.40 -11.42 -16.18
C MET A 1 -4.35 -11.30 -15.00
N TYR A 2 -3.97 -10.53 -14.02
CA TYR A 2 -4.71 -10.34 -12.76
C TYR A 2 -4.96 -11.62 -11.93
N LYS A 3 -4.05 -12.58 -12.01
CA LYS A 3 -4.12 -13.80 -11.16
C LYS A 3 -3.66 -13.52 -9.75
N LYS A 4 -2.68 -12.64 -9.59
CA LYS A 4 -2.17 -12.17 -8.30
C LYS A 4 -1.89 -10.67 -8.37
N MET A 5 -2.53 -9.90 -7.52
CA MET A 5 -2.47 -8.44 -7.51
C MET A 5 -1.91 -7.92 -6.19
N VAL A 6 -0.99 -6.96 -6.24
CA VAL A 6 -0.58 -6.18 -5.07
C VAL A 6 -1.38 -4.89 -5.01
N VAL A 7 -1.96 -4.60 -3.86
CA VAL A 7 -2.79 -3.43 -3.62
C VAL A 7 -2.23 -2.65 -2.42
N PRO A 8 -1.42 -1.64 -2.67
CA PRO A 8 -0.93 -0.77 -1.61
C PRO A 8 -2.06 0.08 -1.03
N VAL A 9 -2.15 0.14 0.29
CA VAL A 9 -3.13 0.94 1.02
C VAL A 9 -2.45 1.77 2.10
N ASP A 10 -2.86 3.02 2.23
CA ASP A 10 -2.31 3.97 3.20
C ASP A 10 -3.40 4.67 4.04
N GLY A 11 -4.66 4.26 3.87
CA GLY A 11 -5.80 4.89 4.52
C GLY A 11 -6.42 6.04 3.73
N SER A 12 -5.84 6.45 2.61
CA SER A 12 -6.43 7.46 1.73
C SER A 12 -7.66 6.93 0.99
N GLU A 13 -8.56 7.82 0.60
CA GLU A 13 -9.78 7.43 -0.13
C GLU A 13 -9.45 6.78 -1.48
N THR A 14 -8.43 7.27 -2.19
CA THR A 14 -8.02 6.65 -3.46
C THR A 14 -7.44 5.25 -3.25
N SER A 15 -6.75 5.00 -2.14
CA SER A 15 -6.28 3.65 -1.81
C SER A 15 -7.43 2.69 -1.52
N TRP A 16 -8.49 3.17 -0.86
CA TRP A 16 -9.71 2.37 -0.65
C TRP A 16 -10.45 2.08 -1.95
N ARG A 17 -10.50 3.04 -2.87
CA ARG A 17 -11.05 2.83 -4.22
C ARG A 17 -10.25 1.79 -4.98
N ALA A 18 -8.91 1.86 -4.89
CA ALA A 18 -8.03 0.86 -5.50
C ALA A 18 -8.30 -0.54 -4.97
N LEU A 19 -8.48 -0.68 -3.64
CA LEU A 19 -8.82 -1.97 -3.03
C LEU A 19 -10.17 -2.50 -3.50
N ARG A 20 -11.22 -1.67 -3.53
CA ARG A 20 -12.54 -2.06 -4.06
C ARG A 20 -12.45 -2.49 -5.53
N GLN A 21 -11.68 -1.77 -6.34
CA GLN A 21 -11.45 -2.12 -7.74
C GLN A 21 -10.73 -3.46 -7.89
N ALA A 22 -9.75 -3.73 -7.03
CA ALA A 22 -9.05 -5.02 -7.01
C ALA A 22 -9.98 -6.18 -6.64
N VAL A 23 -10.84 -6.00 -5.65
CA VAL A 23 -11.85 -7.00 -5.24
C VAL A 23 -12.84 -7.27 -6.39
N GLU A 24 -13.30 -6.22 -7.06
CA GLU A 24 -14.19 -6.36 -8.21
C GLU A 24 -13.54 -7.11 -9.37
N LEU A 25 -12.31 -6.72 -9.73
CA LEU A 25 -11.53 -7.40 -10.77
C LEU A 25 -11.27 -8.86 -10.39
N GLY A 26 -10.81 -9.10 -9.16
CA GLY A 26 -10.55 -10.45 -8.68
C GLY A 26 -11.78 -11.35 -8.73
N THR A 27 -12.94 -10.80 -8.41
CA THR A 27 -14.22 -11.52 -8.52
C THR A 27 -14.55 -11.87 -9.97
N LYS A 28 -14.38 -10.91 -10.88
CA LYS A 28 -14.61 -11.11 -12.33
C LYS A 28 -13.68 -12.16 -12.94
N PHE A 29 -12.45 -12.26 -12.44
CA PHE A 29 -11.46 -13.25 -12.90
C PHE A 29 -11.51 -14.58 -12.15
N GLY A 30 -12.55 -14.85 -11.38
CA GLY A 30 -12.77 -16.15 -10.74
C GLY A 30 -12.06 -16.34 -9.41
N GLY A 31 -11.67 -15.26 -8.74
CA GLY A 31 -11.05 -15.31 -7.40
C GLY A 31 -9.54 -15.18 -7.43
N SER A 32 -9.03 -14.08 -7.98
CA SER A 32 -7.61 -13.74 -7.97
C SER A 32 -7.03 -13.67 -6.54
N GLU A 33 -5.74 -13.92 -6.39
CA GLU A 33 -5.03 -13.64 -5.14
C GLU A 33 -4.80 -12.13 -5.00
N ILE A 34 -5.11 -11.56 -3.84
CA ILE A 34 -4.89 -10.14 -3.52
C ILE A 34 -3.93 -10.05 -2.33
N ILE A 35 -2.84 -9.32 -2.51
CA ILE A 35 -1.92 -8.94 -1.44
C ILE A 35 -2.22 -7.49 -1.10
N VAL A 36 -2.90 -7.26 0.00
CA VAL A 36 -3.12 -5.92 0.55
C VAL A 36 -1.90 -5.54 1.37
N LEU A 37 -1.22 -4.49 0.94
CA LEU A 37 0.07 -4.08 1.49
C LEU A 37 0.00 -2.69 2.08
N THR A 38 0.37 -2.51 3.33
CA THR A 38 0.66 -1.20 3.90
C THR A 38 2.15 -1.08 4.22
N VAL A 39 2.75 0.05 3.91
CA VAL A 39 4.17 0.30 4.17
C VAL A 39 4.28 1.44 5.16
N ILE A 40 4.88 1.15 6.31
CA ILE A 40 5.18 2.16 7.33
C ILE A 40 6.62 2.62 7.17
N GLN A 41 6.82 3.94 7.29
CA GLN A 41 8.15 4.52 7.29
C GLN A 41 8.62 4.67 8.73
N PRO A 42 9.73 4.03 9.12
CA PRO A 42 10.27 4.23 10.46
C PRO A 42 10.67 5.69 10.63
N TYR A 43 10.42 6.25 11.79
CA TYR A 43 10.87 7.58 12.13
C TYR A 43 12.39 7.56 12.29
N ASN A 44 13.09 7.85 11.21
CA ASN A 44 14.55 7.84 11.16
C ASN A 44 15.09 9.24 10.87
N ASN A 45 14.55 10.22 11.57
CA ASN A 45 14.85 11.63 11.33
C ASN A 45 16.08 12.19 12.06
N ALA A 46 17.02 11.33 12.43
CA ALA A 46 18.31 11.81 12.88
C ALA A 46 19.05 12.66 11.81
N ALA A 47 18.68 12.51 10.54
CA ALA A 47 19.29 13.25 9.42
C ALA A 47 18.60 14.59 9.06
N LEU A 48 17.32 14.76 9.43
CA LEU A 48 16.54 15.96 9.07
C LEU A 48 16.45 17.00 10.18
N LEU A 49 16.64 16.57 11.41
CA LEU A 49 16.71 17.47 12.56
C LEU A 49 18.10 17.31 13.14
N ALA A 50 18.94 18.30 13.04
CA ALA A 50 20.26 18.38 13.74
C ALA A 50 20.10 18.33 15.28
N VAL A 51 19.07 17.68 15.78
CA VAL A 51 18.74 17.53 17.20
C VAL A 51 18.74 16.04 17.50
N PRO A 52 19.54 15.55 18.42
CA PRO A 52 19.48 14.18 18.89
C PRO A 52 18.11 13.92 19.55
N LEU A 53 17.28 13.07 18.91
CA LEU A 53 16.02 12.61 19.50
C LEU A 53 16.31 11.53 20.53
N ASP A 54 15.62 11.63 21.66
CA ASP A 54 15.66 10.60 22.70
C ASP A 54 15.19 9.25 22.15
N HIS A 55 15.88 8.17 22.50
CA HIS A 55 15.53 6.79 22.14
C HIS A 55 14.07 6.45 22.46
N ASN A 56 13.53 6.99 23.55
CA ASN A 56 12.13 6.76 23.94
C ASN A 56 11.15 7.41 22.94
N VAL A 57 11.45 8.58 22.42
CA VAL A 57 10.61 9.28 21.42
C VAL A 57 10.58 8.52 20.12
N ILE A 58 11.73 8.04 19.64
CA ILE A 58 11.85 7.26 18.42
C ILE A 58 11.08 5.93 18.56
N SER A 59 11.26 5.23 19.67
CA SER A 59 10.59 3.96 19.93
C SER A 59 9.07 4.12 19.99
N GLN A 60 8.57 5.16 20.64
CA GLN A 60 7.14 5.44 20.72
C GLN A 60 6.56 5.85 19.35
N SER A 61 7.28 6.63 18.57
CA SER A 61 6.84 7.00 17.22
C SER A 61 6.76 5.80 16.27
N ASN A 62 7.67 4.84 16.39
CA ASN A 62 7.64 3.60 15.62
C ASN A 62 6.47 2.72 16.06
N ALA A 63 6.18 2.61 17.34
CA ALA A 63 5.00 1.89 17.85
C ALA A 63 3.69 2.53 17.38
N ASP A 64 3.62 3.85 17.32
CA ASP A 64 2.47 4.59 16.80
C ASP A 64 2.27 4.36 15.31
N MET A 65 3.34 4.32 14.51
CA MET A 65 3.28 4.01 13.08
C MET A 65 2.79 2.59 12.82
N GLU A 66 3.25 1.62 13.59
CA GLU A 66 2.80 0.23 13.51
C GLU A 66 1.31 0.11 13.88
N ARG A 67 0.85 0.82 14.90
CA ARG A 67 -0.57 0.87 15.28
C ARG A 67 -1.43 1.47 14.16
N ILE A 68 -0.99 2.55 13.51
CA ILE A 68 -1.66 3.15 12.37
C ILE A 68 -1.73 2.15 11.21
N GLY A 69 -0.63 1.47 10.91
CA GLY A 69 -0.59 0.44 9.87
C GLY A 69 -1.56 -0.71 10.16
N ASN A 70 -1.65 -1.17 11.40
CA ASN A 70 -2.61 -2.20 11.81
C ASN A 70 -4.05 -1.74 11.67
N GLU A 71 -4.35 -0.48 11.98
CA GLU A 71 -5.69 0.09 11.77
C GLU A 71 -6.05 0.17 10.29
N VAL A 72 -5.11 0.56 9.43
CA VAL A 72 -5.30 0.55 7.98
C VAL A 72 -5.62 -0.86 7.47
N LEU A 73 -4.87 -1.86 7.90
CA LEU A 73 -5.12 -3.25 7.51
C LEU A 73 -6.46 -3.79 8.05
N LYS A 74 -6.87 -3.36 9.24
CA LYS A 74 -8.18 -3.71 9.79
C LYS A 74 -9.31 -3.16 8.92
N GLN A 75 -9.25 -1.90 8.52
CA GLN A 75 -10.21 -1.30 7.60
C GLN A 75 -10.19 -1.99 6.23
N ALA A 76 -9.01 -2.36 5.74
CA ALA A 76 -8.86 -3.10 4.51
C ALA A 76 -9.60 -4.46 4.54
N ARG A 77 -9.51 -5.18 5.66
CA ARG A 77 -10.25 -6.44 5.83
C ARG A 77 -11.76 -6.25 5.74
N GLU A 78 -12.27 -5.18 6.31
CA GLU A 78 -13.70 -4.83 6.24
C GLU A 78 -14.12 -4.53 4.79
N ILE A 79 -13.28 -3.83 4.03
CA ILE A 79 -13.57 -3.50 2.63
C ILE A 79 -13.58 -4.75 1.74
N VAL A 80 -12.62 -5.65 1.92
CA VAL A 80 -12.60 -6.92 1.18
C VAL A 80 -13.85 -7.75 1.49
N GLY A 81 -14.22 -7.80 2.77
CA GLY A 81 -15.41 -8.53 3.24
C GLY A 81 -15.27 -10.05 3.16
N PRO A 82 -16.26 -10.76 3.73
CA PRO A 82 -16.22 -12.23 3.82
C PRO A 82 -16.61 -12.95 2.52
N ASP A 83 -17.21 -12.24 1.58
CA ASP A 83 -17.79 -12.85 0.37
C ASP A 83 -16.77 -13.00 -0.78
N TYR A 84 -15.61 -12.41 -0.66
CA TYR A 84 -14.56 -12.57 -1.66
C TYR A 84 -14.06 -14.01 -1.69
N LYS A 85 -14.07 -14.61 -2.87
CA LYS A 85 -13.75 -16.06 -3.04
C LYS A 85 -12.28 -16.33 -3.30
N GLY A 86 -11.50 -15.30 -3.63
CA GLY A 86 -10.06 -15.43 -3.84
C GLY A 86 -9.27 -15.47 -2.53
N LYS A 87 -8.00 -15.79 -2.63
CA LYS A 87 -7.08 -15.69 -1.50
C LYS A 87 -6.71 -14.24 -1.26
N VAL A 88 -6.69 -13.81 0.00
CA VAL A 88 -6.25 -12.47 0.40
C VAL A 88 -5.24 -12.56 1.52
N SER A 89 -4.13 -11.87 1.39
CA SER A 89 -3.18 -11.62 2.48
C SER A 89 -3.16 -10.12 2.82
N PHE A 90 -2.88 -9.82 4.09
CA PHE A 90 -2.76 -8.46 4.61
C PHE A 90 -1.38 -8.33 5.23
N GLU A 91 -0.54 -7.52 4.60
CA GLU A 91 0.88 -7.46 4.91
C GLU A 91 1.30 -6.04 5.30
N MET A 92 2.19 -5.96 6.27
CA MET A 92 2.81 -4.70 6.68
C MET A 92 4.30 -4.80 6.42
N GLU A 93 4.83 -3.83 5.70
CA GLU A 93 6.26 -3.69 5.44
C GLU A 93 6.79 -2.41 6.06
N VAL A 94 8.06 -2.39 6.35
CA VAL A 94 8.77 -1.24 6.91
C VAL A 94 9.80 -0.76 5.89
N GLY A 95 9.79 0.51 5.57
CA GLY A 95 10.76 1.10 4.67
C GLY A 95 10.18 2.17 3.76
N HIS A 96 10.83 2.39 2.63
CA HIS A 96 10.37 3.34 1.63
C HIS A 96 9.22 2.74 0.81
N PRO A 97 8.05 3.38 0.73
CA PRO A 97 6.84 2.77 0.14
C PRO A 97 7.06 2.24 -1.28
N SER A 98 7.58 3.04 -2.20
CA SER A 98 7.75 2.61 -3.58
C SER A 98 8.71 1.42 -3.72
N GLU A 99 9.80 1.40 -2.97
CA GLU A 99 10.78 0.31 -2.98
C GLU A 99 10.17 -0.99 -2.42
N ARG A 100 9.46 -0.89 -1.30
CA ARG A 100 8.84 -2.08 -0.68
C ARG A 100 7.72 -2.66 -1.53
N ILE A 101 6.88 -1.80 -2.13
CA ILE A 101 5.82 -2.25 -3.03
C ILE A 101 6.39 -3.00 -4.23
N LEU A 102 7.42 -2.45 -4.87
CA LEU A 102 8.08 -3.10 -6.02
C LEU A 102 8.75 -4.42 -5.61
N ALA A 103 9.41 -4.46 -4.45
CA ALA A 103 10.02 -5.67 -3.92
C ALA A 103 8.99 -6.77 -3.65
N VAL A 104 7.92 -6.47 -2.92
CA VAL A 104 6.83 -7.41 -2.65
C VAL A 104 6.18 -7.91 -3.96
N THR A 105 5.96 -7.02 -4.92
CA THR A 105 5.41 -7.39 -6.23
C THR A 105 6.28 -8.42 -6.94
N LYS A 106 7.59 -8.17 -6.97
CA LYS A 106 8.56 -9.08 -7.58
C LYS A 106 8.65 -10.41 -6.84
N ASP A 107 8.84 -10.35 -5.53
CA ASP A 107 9.09 -11.54 -4.69
C ASP A 107 7.88 -12.46 -4.60
N SER A 108 6.67 -11.90 -4.61
CA SER A 108 5.42 -12.67 -4.61
C SER A 108 5.05 -13.25 -5.97
N GLY A 109 5.69 -12.81 -7.06
CA GLY A 109 5.30 -13.16 -8.42
C GLY A 109 3.95 -12.58 -8.82
N ALA A 110 3.57 -11.44 -8.26
CA ALA A 110 2.35 -10.74 -8.65
C ALA A 110 2.43 -10.26 -10.10
N ASP A 111 1.31 -10.29 -10.79
CA ASP A 111 1.22 -9.95 -12.21
C ASP A 111 0.54 -8.60 -12.48
N ALA A 112 0.15 -7.87 -11.42
CA ALA A 112 -0.35 -6.50 -11.51
C ALA A 112 -0.24 -5.76 -10.17
N ILE A 113 -0.19 -4.43 -10.25
CA ILE A 113 -0.33 -3.53 -9.10
C ILE A 113 -1.58 -2.67 -9.32
N ILE A 114 -2.42 -2.55 -8.29
CA ILE A 114 -3.58 -1.64 -8.31
C ILE A 114 -3.39 -0.63 -7.19
N ILE A 115 -3.20 0.62 -7.55
CA ILE A 115 -2.79 1.66 -6.62
C ILE A 115 -3.65 2.92 -6.76
N GLY A 116 -3.92 3.60 -5.64
CA GLY A 116 -4.55 4.90 -5.66
C GLY A 116 -3.65 5.97 -6.29
N SER A 117 -4.25 6.91 -6.98
CA SER A 117 -3.52 7.98 -7.68
C SER A 117 -2.82 8.95 -6.73
N ARG A 118 -3.30 9.06 -5.48
CA ARG A 118 -2.80 9.98 -4.45
C ARG A 118 -2.77 9.29 -3.10
N GLY A 119 -1.82 9.70 -2.22
CA GLY A 119 -1.80 9.31 -0.82
C GLY A 119 -2.52 10.33 0.08
N LEU A 120 -2.28 10.22 1.40
CA LEU A 120 -2.86 11.10 2.43
C LEU A 120 -2.49 12.58 2.27
N SER A 121 -1.35 12.88 1.65
CA SER A 121 -0.84 14.23 1.41
C SER A 121 -1.20 14.82 0.04
N GLY A 122 -2.13 14.24 -0.68
CA GLY A 122 -2.50 14.62 -2.05
C GLY A 122 -2.83 16.10 -2.21
N ILE A 123 -1.99 16.83 -2.94
CA ILE A 123 -2.02 18.30 -3.01
C ILE A 123 -2.65 18.81 -4.30
N ALA A 124 -2.66 18.05 -5.40
CA ALA A 124 -3.13 18.55 -6.69
C ALA A 124 -3.98 17.53 -7.45
N GLU A 125 -5.10 18.01 -8.02
CA GLU A 125 -6.05 17.18 -8.77
C GLU A 125 -5.46 16.56 -10.05
N PHE A 126 -4.40 17.14 -10.61
CA PHE A 126 -3.84 16.76 -11.89
C PHE A 126 -2.53 15.98 -11.83
N PHE A 127 -1.96 15.76 -10.64
CA PHE A 127 -0.69 15.07 -10.48
C PHE A 127 -0.85 13.75 -9.73
N LEU A 128 -0.12 12.73 -10.17
CA LEU A 128 0.03 11.49 -9.42
C LEU A 128 0.81 11.76 -8.12
N GLY A 129 0.47 11.05 -7.05
CA GLY A 129 1.27 11.04 -5.84
C GLY A 129 2.68 10.51 -6.09
N SER A 130 3.60 10.82 -5.19
CA SER A 130 5.01 10.42 -5.34
C SER A 130 5.19 8.90 -5.44
N VAL A 131 4.43 8.13 -4.68
CA VAL A 131 4.49 6.66 -4.70
C VAL A 131 3.91 6.11 -6.00
N SER A 132 2.69 6.50 -6.38
CA SER A 132 2.06 6.02 -7.61
C SER A 132 2.86 6.40 -8.86
N SER A 133 3.49 7.58 -8.88
CA SER A 133 4.37 8.01 -9.96
C SER A 133 5.60 7.11 -10.10
N LYS A 134 6.29 6.82 -8.99
CA LYS A 134 7.45 5.91 -9.00
C LYS A 134 7.07 4.49 -9.36
N ILE A 135 5.96 3.99 -8.84
CA ILE A 135 5.47 2.65 -9.17
C ILE A 135 5.17 2.55 -10.67
N SER A 136 4.49 3.54 -11.26
CA SER A 136 4.19 3.53 -12.70
C SER A 136 5.45 3.56 -13.57
N GLN A 137 6.52 4.20 -13.10
CA GLN A 137 7.77 4.32 -13.82
C GLN A 137 8.66 3.08 -13.73
N TYR A 138 8.69 2.42 -12.57
CA TYR A 138 9.67 1.35 -12.28
C TYR A 138 9.07 -0.04 -12.19
N SER A 139 7.75 -0.19 -12.29
CA SER A 139 7.11 -1.50 -12.25
C SER A 139 7.41 -2.31 -13.51
N ASN A 140 7.72 -3.60 -13.32
CA ASN A 140 7.85 -4.57 -14.41
C ASN A 140 6.52 -5.27 -14.75
N VAL A 141 5.46 -4.95 -14.02
CA VAL A 141 4.10 -5.48 -14.25
C VAL A 141 3.14 -4.32 -14.52
N PRO A 142 2.00 -4.59 -15.16
CA PRO A 142 0.96 -3.58 -15.35
C PRO A 142 0.54 -2.91 -14.04
N VAL A 143 0.32 -1.60 -14.10
CA VAL A 143 -0.11 -0.77 -12.99
C VAL A 143 -1.44 -0.12 -13.32
N LEU A 144 -2.46 -0.43 -12.55
CA LEU A 144 -3.75 0.24 -12.62
C LEU A 144 -3.79 1.35 -11.57
N ILE A 145 -3.85 2.59 -12.04
CA ILE A 145 -3.94 3.77 -11.16
C ILE A 145 -5.40 4.17 -11.02
N VAL A 146 -5.90 4.18 -9.79
CA VAL A 146 -7.29 4.48 -9.47
C VAL A 146 -7.40 5.89 -8.89
N LYS A 147 -8.24 6.70 -9.51
CA LYS A 147 -8.53 8.07 -9.07
C LYS A 147 -9.65 8.12 -8.04
#